data_a967bcf083b9308457972701a285083f
#
_entry.id   a967bcf083b9308457972701a285083f
#
_cell.length_a   1.000
_cell.length_b   1.000
_cell.length_c   1.000
_cell.angle_alpha   90.00
_cell.angle_beta   90.00
_cell.angle_gamma   90.00
#
_symmetry.space_group_name_H-M   'P 1'
#
loop_
_entity.id
_entity.type
_entity.pdbx_description
1 polymer ?
#
loop_
_entity_poly.entity_id
_entity_poly.type
_entity_poly.pdbx_seq_one_letter_code
_entity_poly.pdbx_strand_id
1 'polypeptide(L)'
;MTGMSMRQMLEAGVHFGHQTRFWNPKMSKFIFGERNRIHIINLEHSLPLYNEAAGFIRNVVADGGKVLFVGTKRSARDPIAQEAARCGMPYVSHRWLGGMLTNFKTIKQSIRRLAEIDEMQANGTLDQRSKREAQMVRREREKLDRSLGGIKDMDGLPDVMFVIDVGHEKIAIHEAQKLGIPVVAVVDTNCSPEGISYVIPGNDDAMRAIQLYAAGIADAVIEGRSTVLEMPVGEDEFVELDEEGKPRSRTGAPKPSRKTPARKKTAASPRRKPADDTAAADQRAEELVEADPEESAEAFMARREAARKKPAAAAAPAVAAAPVVEAAAPTPTEGA
;
A
#
# COMPACT_ATOMS: atom_id res chain seq x y z
N MET A 1 -5.66 26.05 -8.36
CA MET A 1 -4.48 25.21 -8.02
C MET A 1 -3.73 25.86 -6.88
N THR A 2 -3.94 25.43 -5.66
CA THR A 2 -3.10 25.76 -4.53
C THR A 2 -1.98 24.73 -4.46
N GLY A 3 -0.99 24.89 -5.39
CA GLY A 3 0.19 24.02 -5.39
C GLY A 3 0.93 24.17 -4.08
N MET A 4 1.52 23.09 -3.59
CA MET A 4 2.37 23.09 -2.40
C MET A 4 3.53 24.07 -2.61
N SER A 5 3.81 24.94 -1.64
CA SER A 5 4.93 25.89 -1.71
C SER A 5 6.15 25.38 -0.95
N MET A 6 7.34 25.79 -1.41
CA MET A 6 8.61 25.45 -0.73
C MET A 6 8.62 25.94 0.73
N ARG A 7 7.97 27.07 1.03
CA ARG A 7 7.84 27.60 2.37
C ARG A 7 7.04 26.67 3.29
N GLN A 8 5.91 26.14 2.79
CA GLN A 8 5.11 25.17 3.53
C GLN A 8 5.90 23.89 3.81
N MET A 9 6.67 23.39 2.83
CA MET A 9 7.55 22.25 3.03
C MET A 9 8.61 22.51 4.10
N LEU A 10 9.21 23.70 4.12
CA LEU A 10 10.20 24.07 5.12
C LEU A 10 9.59 24.15 6.53
N GLU A 11 8.43 24.80 6.67
CA GLU A 11 7.70 24.95 7.93
C GLU A 11 7.19 23.60 8.47
N ALA A 12 6.80 22.67 7.60
CA ALA A 12 6.42 21.31 7.97
C ALA A 12 7.61 20.41 8.34
N GLY A 13 8.85 20.83 8.02
CA GLY A 13 10.06 20.06 8.32
C GLY A 13 10.35 18.92 7.34
N VAL A 14 9.89 19.05 6.08
CA VAL A 14 10.12 18.10 4.99
C VAL A 14 11.61 17.88 4.70
N HIS A 15 12.42 18.91 4.89
CA HIS A 15 13.85 18.93 4.60
C HIS A 15 14.71 18.11 5.58
N PHE A 16 14.17 17.69 6.73
CA PHE A 16 14.91 16.85 7.66
C PHE A 16 14.88 15.39 7.20
N GLY A 17 16.05 14.79 7.08
CA GLY A 17 16.21 13.37 6.86
C GLY A 17 16.66 12.65 8.12
N HIS A 18 17.13 11.43 7.97
CA HIS A 18 17.64 10.58 9.03
C HIS A 18 19.12 10.87 9.35
N GLN A 19 19.62 10.22 10.40
CA GLN A 19 21.02 10.29 10.82
C GLN A 19 21.94 9.80 9.68
N THR A 20 23.08 10.48 9.50
CA THR A 20 24.04 10.20 8.42
C THR A 20 24.52 8.74 8.38
N ARG A 21 24.63 8.05 9.52
CA ARG A 21 25.08 6.65 9.56
C ARG A 21 24.10 5.64 8.93
N PHE A 22 22.83 6.00 8.79
CA PHE A 22 21.78 5.10 8.26
C PHE A 22 21.38 5.40 6.82
N TRP A 23 22.04 6.33 6.18
CA TRP A 23 21.66 6.77 4.86
C TRP A 23 21.82 5.70 3.78
N ASN A 24 21.04 5.85 2.72
CA ASN A 24 21.16 5.02 1.52
C ASN A 24 21.93 5.80 0.44
N PRO A 25 23.04 5.24 -0.13
CA PRO A 25 23.81 5.91 -1.19
C PRO A 25 22.99 6.30 -2.41
N LYS A 26 21.92 5.57 -2.73
CA LYS A 26 21.01 5.87 -3.84
C LYS A 26 20.22 7.16 -3.67
N MET A 27 20.15 7.67 -2.44
CA MET A 27 19.52 8.95 -2.11
C MET A 27 20.46 10.14 -2.21
N SER A 28 21.75 9.95 -2.54
CA SER A 28 22.76 11.01 -2.60
C SER A 28 22.36 12.20 -3.46
N LYS A 29 21.67 11.95 -4.58
CA LYS A 29 21.20 12.99 -5.51
C LYS A 29 20.13 13.93 -4.93
N PHE A 30 19.45 13.51 -3.85
CA PHE A 30 18.38 14.28 -3.20
C PHE A 30 18.84 14.94 -1.90
N ILE A 31 20.07 14.67 -1.45
CA ILE A 31 20.63 15.22 -0.23
C ILE A 31 21.34 16.54 -0.57
N PHE A 32 20.94 17.61 0.13
CA PHE A 32 21.58 18.91 0.03
C PHE A 32 22.90 18.97 0.80
N GLY A 33 22.92 18.34 1.99
CA GLY A 33 24.06 18.34 2.88
C GLY A 33 23.74 17.68 4.22
N GLU A 34 24.60 17.94 5.23
CA GLU A 34 24.36 17.47 6.58
C GLU A 34 24.50 18.58 7.62
N ARG A 35 23.74 18.48 8.70
CA ARG A 35 23.87 19.34 9.89
C ARG A 35 23.60 18.52 11.14
N ASN A 36 24.48 18.60 12.12
CA ASN A 36 24.37 17.87 13.38
C ASN A 36 24.21 16.35 13.19
N ARG A 37 24.90 15.73 12.22
CA ARG A 37 24.80 14.31 11.85
C ARG A 37 23.44 13.89 11.34
N ILE A 38 22.64 14.81 10.82
CA ILE A 38 21.35 14.58 10.18
C ILE A 38 21.47 15.08 8.74
N HIS A 39 21.03 14.27 7.77
CA HIS A 39 20.97 14.70 6.38
C HIS A 39 19.86 15.73 6.18
N ILE A 40 20.12 16.67 5.30
CA ILE A 40 19.16 17.68 4.84
C ILE A 40 18.80 17.36 3.41
N ILE A 41 17.50 17.18 3.16
CA ILE A 41 16.94 16.89 1.83
C ILE A 41 16.81 18.19 1.05
N ASN A 42 17.15 18.16 -0.23
CA ASN A 42 17.02 19.32 -1.12
C ASN A 42 15.57 19.51 -1.56
N LEU A 43 14.93 20.56 -1.06
CA LEU A 43 13.55 20.90 -1.39
C LEU A 43 13.36 21.36 -2.84
N GLU A 44 14.41 21.87 -3.49
CA GLU A 44 14.37 22.25 -4.91
C GLU A 44 14.11 21.04 -5.82
N HIS A 45 14.56 19.86 -5.40
CA HIS A 45 14.24 18.59 -6.08
C HIS A 45 12.91 17.99 -5.60
N SER A 46 12.59 18.13 -4.30
CA SER A 46 11.38 17.52 -3.73
C SER A 46 10.11 18.16 -4.28
N LEU A 47 10.07 19.49 -4.42
CA LEU A 47 8.87 20.20 -4.87
C LEU A 47 8.44 19.85 -6.30
N PRO A 48 9.32 19.86 -7.32
CA PRO A 48 8.95 19.43 -8.67
C PRO A 48 8.47 17.98 -8.73
N LEU A 49 9.18 17.07 -8.07
CA LEU A 49 8.81 15.64 -8.03
C LEU A 49 7.47 15.40 -7.33
N TYR A 50 7.19 16.16 -6.27
CA TYR A 50 5.88 16.12 -5.63
C TYR A 50 4.76 16.60 -6.57
N ASN A 51 4.99 17.71 -7.28
CA ASN A 51 3.99 18.25 -8.22
C ASN A 51 3.74 17.30 -9.40
N GLU A 52 4.79 16.63 -9.89
CA GLU A 52 4.68 15.58 -10.92
C GLU A 52 3.85 14.41 -10.41
N ALA A 53 4.13 13.92 -9.20
CA ALA A 53 3.38 12.85 -8.57
C ALA A 53 1.90 13.22 -8.34
N ALA A 54 1.62 14.42 -7.85
CA ALA A 54 0.26 14.92 -7.67
C ALA A 54 -0.49 15.07 -9.01
N GLY A 55 0.21 15.56 -10.05
CA GLY A 55 -0.33 15.63 -11.41
C GLY A 55 -0.68 14.26 -11.98
N PHE A 56 0.18 13.27 -11.77
CA PHE A 56 -0.09 11.89 -12.17
C PHE A 56 -1.33 11.32 -11.46
N ILE A 57 -1.43 11.47 -10.14
CA ILE A 57 -2.58 11.00 -9.36
C ILE A 57 -3.87 11.67 -9.84
N ARG A 58 -3.84 12.99 -10.07
CA ARG A 58 -5.00 13.73 -10.58
C ARG A 58 -5.48 13.18 -11.92
N ASN A 59 -4.57 12.89 -12.85
CA ASN A 59 -4.93 12.33 -14.16
C ASN A 59 -5.54 10.93 -14.04
N VAL A 60 -4.95 10.04 -13.23
CA VAL A 60 -5.50 8.70 -12.99
C VAL A 60 -6.90 8.77 -12.39
N VAL A 61 -7.13 9.70 -11.46
CA VAL A 61 -8.47 9.88 -10.85
C VAL A 61 -9.45 10.51 -11.84
N ALA A 62 -9.00 11.41 -12.72
CA ALA A 62 -9.81 11.95 -13.80
C ALA A 62 -10.26 10.85 -14.79
N ASP A 63 -9.46 9.81 -14.98
CA ASP A 63 -9.81 8.62 -15.77
C ASP A 63 -10.69 7.62 -14.96
N GLY A 64 -11.12 7.97 -13.76
CA GLY A 64 -11.95 7.12 -12.89
C GLY A 64 -11.17 6.12 -12.03
N GLY A 65 -9.85 6.19 -12.00
CA GLY A 65 -8.99 5.30 -11.24
C GLY A 65 -9.09 5.51 -9.71
N LYS A 66 -8.76 4.46 -8.96
CA LYS A 66 -8.76 4.43 -7.49
C LYS A 66 -7.33 4.49 -6.94
N VAL A 67 -7.12 5.36 -5.97
CA VAL A 67 -5.83 5.53 -5.27
C VAL A 67 -5.90 4.88 -3.89
N LEU A 68 -4.99 3.97 -3.58
CA LEU A 68 -4.88 3.35 -2.26
C LEU A 68 -3.84 4.11 -1.42
N PHE A 69 -4.27 4.68 -0.30
CA PHE A 69 -3.39 5.34 0.65
C PHE A 69 -2.82 4.33 1.65
N VAL A 70 -1.50 4.28 1.81
CA VAL A 70 -0.81 3.33 2.70
C VAL A 70 0.13 4.07 3.63
N GLY A 71 -0.07 3.87 4.94
CA GLY A 71 0.83 4.43 5.96
C GLY A 71 0.55 3.79 7.30
N THR A 72 1.29 2.72 7.63
CA THR A 72 1.09 1.97 8.87
C THR A 72 1.98 2.47 10.02
N LYS A 73 2.94 3.34 9.72
CA LYS A 73 3.78 4.03 10.71
C LYS A 73 2.92 4.84 11.67
N ARG A 74 3.24 4.83 12.96
CA ARG A 74 2.44 5.49 14.00
C ARG A 74 2.16 6.97 13.69
N SER A 75 3.14 7.69 13.13
CA SER A 75 3.01 9.10 12.75
C SER A 75 2.12 9.32 11.52
N ALA A 76 1.95 8.29 10.67
CA ALA A 76 1.19 8.36 9.42
C ALA A 76 -0.27 7.92 9.54
N ARG A 77 -0.62 7.13 10.58
CA ARG A 77 -1.94 6.49 10.71
C ARG A 77 -3.11 7.46 10.63
N ASP A 78 -3.09 8.47 11.50
CA ASP A 78 -4.19 9.40 11.63
C ASP A 78 -4.28 10.35 10.42
N PRO A 79 -3.16 10.98 9.94
CA PRO A 79 -3.20 11.81 8.75
C PRO A 79 -3.69 11.06 7.50
N ILE A 80 -3.22 9.83 7.29
CA ILE A 80 -3.63 9.01 6.13
C ILE A 80 -5.11 8.66 6.20
N ALA A 81 -5.61 8.23 7.38
CA ALA A 81 -7.00 7.86 7.53
C ALA A 81 -7.94 9.07 7.33
N GLN A 82 -7.58 10.25 7.86
CA GLN A 82 -8.35 11.48 7.74
C GLN A 82 -8.43 11.97 6.29
N GLU A 83 -7.27 12.06 5.61
CA GLU A 83 -7.21 12.60 4.27
C GLU A 83 -7.78 11.63 3.22
N ALA A 84 -7.57 10.33 3.37
CA ALA A 84 -8.19 9.33 2.52
C ALA A 84 -9.73 9.32 2.67
N ALA A 85 -10.24 9.43 3.90
CA ALA A 85 -11.68 9.57 4.14
C ALA A 85 -12.24 10.88 3.54
N ARG A 86 -11.49 12.01 3.63
CA ARG A 86 -11.87 13.29 3.04
C ARG A 86 -12.04 13.21 1.53
N CYS A 87 -11.15 12.50 0.84
CA CYS A 87 -11.25 12.32 -0.62
C CYS A 87 -12.04 11.05 -1.02
N GLY A 88 -12.55 10.26 -0.07
CA GLY A 88 -13.32 9.03 -0.32
C GLY A 88 -12.54 7.95 -1.04
N MET A 89 -11.24 7.83 -0.76
CA MET A 89 -10.36 6.80 -1.30
C MET A 89 -10.05 5.72 -0.26
N PRO A 90 -9.79 4.47 -0.69
CA PRO A 90 -9.41 3.40 0.23
C PRO A 90 -8.05 3.67 0.88
N TYR A 91 -7.89 3.17 2.12
CA TYR A 91 -6.64 3.34 2.87
C TYR A 91 -6.31 2.17 3.78
N VAL A 92 -5.02 2.05 4.11
CA VAL A 92 -4.49 1.11 5.10
C VAL A 92 -3.61 1.89 6.09
N SER A 93 -4.09 2.02 7.34
CA SER A 93 -3.44 2.85 8.36
C SER A 93 -2.80 2.05 9.51
N HIS A 94 -3.16 0.78 9.72
CA HIS A 94 -2.64 0.03 10.87
C HIS A 94 -1.59 -1.01 10.53
N ARG A 95 -1.95 -2.02 9.76
CA ARG A 95 -1.04 -3.11 9.42
C ARG A 95 -1.34 -3.63 8.01
N TRP A 96 -0.32 -3.67 7.18
CA TRP A 96 -0.42 -4.36 5.91
C TRP A 96 -0.47 -5.87 6.13
N LEU A 97 -1.50 -6.52 5.63
CA LEU A 97 -1.59 -7.99 5.64
C LEU A 97 -0.91 -8.53 4.39
N GLY A 98 0.01 -9.49 4.56
CA GLY A 98 0.65 -10.13 3.42
C GLY A 98 -0.38 -10.76 2.49
N GLY A 99 -0.27 -10.48 1.19
CA GLY A 99 -1.24 -10.92 0.19
C GLY A 99 -2.45 -10.00 0.03
N MET A 100 -2.42 -8.78 0.58
CA MET A 100 -3.56 -7.85 0.53
C MET A 100 -3.95 -7.49 -0.90
N LEU A 101 -2.99 -7.35 -1.81
CA LEU A 101 -3.23 -7.13 -3.23
C LEU A 101 -3.08 -8.43 -4.04
N THR A 102 -2.01 -9.19 -3.82
CA THR A 102 -1.71 -10.40 -4.59
C THR A 102 -2.69 -11.53 -4.32
N ASN A 103 -3.33 -11.59 -3.15
CA ASN A 103 -4.38 -12.55 -2.80
C ASN A 103 -5.68 -11.83 -2.41
N PHE A 104 -6.06 -10.83 -3.18
CA PHE A 104 -7.24 -10.00 -2.92
C PHE A 104 -8.54 -10.80 -2.80
N LYS A 105 -8.65 -11.93 -3.51
CA LYS A 105 -9.82 -12.83 -3.39
C LYS A 105 -10.06 -13.31 -1.96
N THR A 106 -9.00 -13.68 -1.24
CA THR A 106 -9.10 -14.11 0.17
C THR A 106 -9.39 -12.93 1.10
N ILE A 107 -8.77 -11.77 0.83
CA ILE A 107 -9.04 -10.54 1.58
C ILE A 107 -10.50 -10.13 1.43
N LYS A 108 -11.07 -10.22 0.23
CA LYS A 108 -12.50 -9.94 -0.02
C LYS A 108 -13.44 -10.85 0.80
N GLN A 109 -13.05 -12.09 1.08
CA GLN A 109 -13.82 -12.96 2.00
C GLN A 109 -13.79 -12.43 3.44
N SER A 110 -12.62 -11.92 3.89
CA SER A 110 -12.51 -11.32 5.22
C SER A 110 -13.29 -10.00 5.33
N ILE A 111 -13.33 -9.21 4.26
CA ILE A 111 -14.16 -7.99 4.16
C ILE A 111 -15.65 -8.35 4.24
N ARG A 112 -16.10 -9.37 3.52
CA ARG A 112 -17.48 -9.87 3.60
C ARG A 112 -17.82 -10.32 5.02
N ARG A 113 -16.90 -11.02 5.68
CA ARG A 113 -17.08 -11.43 7.08
C ARG A 113 -17.24 -10.24 8.01
N LEU A 114 -16.48 -9.16 7.79
CA LEU A 114 -16.63 -7.92 8.54
C LEU A 114 -18.01 -7.28 8.32
N ALA A 115 -18.47 -7.21 7.07
CA ALA A 115 -19.81 -6.71 6.73
C ALA A 115 -20.92 -7.53 7.36
N GLU A 116 -20.83 -8.88 7.34
CA GLU A 116 -21.77 -9.77 8.03
C GLU A 116 -21.85 -9.48 9.54
N ILE A 117 -20.71 -9.22 10.18
CA ILE A 117 -20.67 -8.91 11.62
C ILE A 117 -21.29 -7.52 11.87
N ASP A 118 -21.02 -6.54 11.01
CA ASP A 118 -21.63 -5.21 11.10
C ASP A 118 -23.17 -5.29 10.95
N GLU A 119 -23.67 -6.09 10.01
CA GLU A 119 -25.10 -6.36 9.85
C GLU A 119 -25.71 -7.08 11.07
N MET A 120 -25.03 -8.10 11.61
CA MET A 120 -25.47 -8.79 12.83
C MET A 120 -25.57 -7.82 14.02
N GLN A 121 -24.68 -6.85 14.11
CA GLN A 121 -24.71 -5.83 15.14
C GLN A 121 -25.87 -4.84 14.92
N ALA A 122 -26.09 -4.38 13.69
CA ALA A 122 -27.16 -3.47 13.33
C ALA A 122 -28.57 -4.10 13.56
N ASN A 123 -28.72 -5.37 13.22
CA ASN A 123 -29.96 -6.13 13.35
C ASN A 123 -30.21 -6.63 14.79
N GLY A 124 -29.33 -6.37 15.76
CA GLY A 124 -29.47 -6.85 17.16
C GLY A 124 -29.33 -8.37 17.35
N THR A 125 -28.98 -9.12 16.30
CA THR A 125 -28.83 -10.58 16.39
C THR A 125 -27.65 -11.01 17.28
N LEU A 126 -26.69 -10.11 17.52
CA LEU A 126 -25.60 -10.33 18.48
C LEU A 126 -26.10 -10.42 19.92
N ASP A 127 -27.14 -9.68 20.28
CA ASP A 127 -27.65 -9.61 21.65
C ASP A 127 -28.54 -10.84 21.98
N GLN A 128 -28.97 -11.59 20.94
CA GLN A 128 -29.69 -12.87 21.10
C GLN A 128 -28.75 -14.05 21.41
N ARG A 129 -27.41 -13.86 21.21
CA ARG A 129 -26.39 -14.87 21.50
C ARG A 129 -25.96 -14.82 22.96
N SER A 130 -25.25 -15.86 23.40
CA SER A 130 -24.66 -15.86 24.73
C SER A 130 -23.65 -14.69 24.86
N LYS A 131 -23.57 -14.09 26.07
CA LYS A 131 -22.63 -12.96 26.33
C LYS A 131 -21.18 -13.26 25.90
N ARG A 132 -20.75 -14.53 26.06
CA ARG A 132 -19.40 -14.96 25.69
C ARG A 132 -19.19 -14.95 24.18
N GLU A 133 -20.15 -15.47 23.43
CA GLU A 133 -20.11 -15.50 21.96
C GLU A 133 -20.19 -14.09 21.37
N ALA A 134 -21.11 -13.27 21.87
CA ALA A 134 -21.23 -11.87 21.45
C ALA A 134 -19.91 -11.11 21.67
N GLN A 135 -19.24 -11.33 22.79
CA GLN A 135 -17.95 -10.71 23.06
C GLN A 135 -16.83 -11.22 22.14
N MET A 136 -16.83 -12.50 21.77
CA MET A 136 -15.86 -13.05 20.80
C MET A 136 -16.05 -12.41 19.43
N VAL A 137 -17.28 -12.29 18.95
CA VAL A 137 -17.61 -11.67 17.65
C VAL A 137 -17.26 -10.18 17.66
N ARG A 138 -17.51 -9.45 18.75
CA ARG A 138 -17.09 -8.03 18.86
C ARG A 138 -15.56 -7.87 18.77
N ARG A 139 -14.80 -8.74 19.42
CA ARG A 139 -13.33 -8.73 19.32
C ARG A 139 -12.84 -9.10 17.91
N GLU A 140 -13.50 -10.05 17.25
CA GLU A 140 -13.23 -10.40 15.86
C GLU A 140 -13.48 -9.19 14.95
N ARG A 141 -14.62 -8.51 15.12
CA ARG A 141 -14.96 -7.27 14.41
C ARG A 141 -13.88 -6.19 14.58
N GLU A 142 -13.52 -5.87 15.82
CA GLU A 142 -12.49 -4.87 16.10
C GLU A 142 -11.14 -5.19 15.44
N LYS A 143 -10.75 -6.47 15.43
CA LYS A 143 -9.52 -6.93 14.78
C LYS A 143 -9.58 -6.76 13.27
N LEU A 144 -10.69 -7.14 12.65
CA LEU A 144 -10.90 -7.01 11.20
C LEU A 144 -11.02 -5.54 10.79
N ASP A 145 -11.80 -4.77 11.51
CA ASP A 145 -12.02 -3.34 11.24
C ASP A 145 -10.72 -2.54 11.31
N ARG A 146 -9.87 -2.82 12.28
CA ARG A 146 -8.55 -2.19 12.40
C ARG A 146 -7.65 -2.44 11.19
N SER A 147 -7.74 -3.60 10.56
CA SER A 147 -6.86 -4.00 9.45
C SER A 147 -7.47 -3.75 8.08
N LEU A 148 -8.79 -3.88 7.95
CA LEU A 148 -9.51 -3.87 6.68
C LEU A 148 -10.56 -2.77 6.58
N GLY A 149 -10.79 -2.01 7.67
CA GLY A 149 -11.82 -0.99 7.72
C GLY A 149 -11.71 0.06 6.60
N GLY A 150 -10.49 0.49 6.28
CA GLY A 150 -10.27 1.48 5.23
C GLY A 150 -10.38 0.96 3.80
N ILE A 151 -10.52 -0.36 3.60
CA ILE A 151 -10.66 -0.97 2.26
C ILE A 151 -12.00 -1.69 2.08
N LYS A 152 -12.98 -1.43 2.96
CA LYS A 152 -14.31 -2.06 2.88
C LYS A 152 -14.99 -1.86 1.53
N ASP A 153 -14.89 -0.64 1.00
CA ASP A 153 -15.57 -0.20 -0.22
C ASP A 153 -14.72 -0.42 -1.49
N MET A 154 -13.65 -1.19 -1.38
CA MET A 154 -12.76 -1.48 -2.50
C MET A 154 -13.25 -2.72 -3.26
N ASP A 155 -13.86 -2.53 -4.44
CA ASP A 155 -14.39 -3.63 -5.26
C ASP A 155 -13.32 -4.41 -6.03
N GLY A 156 -12.22 -3.75 -6.38
CA GLY A 156 -11.12 -4.28 -7.18
C GLY A 156 -9.75 -3.85 -6.68
N LEU A 157 -8.71 -4.14 -7.45
CA LEU A 157 -7.36 -3.64 -7.20
C LEU A 157 -7.31 -2.13 -7.43
N PRO A 158 -6.45 -1.39 -6.70
CA PRO A 158 -6.24 0.02 -6.93
C PRO A 158 -5.39 0.23 -8.21
N ASP A 159 -5.59 1.38 -8.87
CA ASP A 159 -4.83 1.77 -10.05
C ASP A 159 -3.50 2.45 -9.70
N VAL A 160 -3.43 3.08 -8.53
CA VAL A 160 -2.23 3.72 -7.98
C VAL A 160 -2.15 3.48 -6.48
N MET A 161 -0.94 3.35 -5.96
CA MET A 161 -0.69 3.26 -4.52
C MET A 161 0.15 4.45 -4.06
N PHE A 162 -0.35 5.22 -3.07
CA PHE A 162 0.40 6.27 -2.38
C PHE A 162 0.91 5.74 -1.04
N VAL A 163 2.23 5.77 -0.82
CA VAL A 163 2.89 5.14 0.32
C VAL A 163 3.70 6.16 1.11
N ILE A 164 3.58 6.11 2.44
CA ILE A 164 4.46 6.84 3.35
C ILE A 164 5.36 5.84 4.07
N ASP A 165 6.67 6.10 4.02
CA ASP A 165 7.75 5.25 4.54
C ASP A 165 7.90 3.93 3.79
N VAL A 166 8.76 3.98 2.76
CA VAL A 166 9.14 2.80 1.95
C VAL A 166 9.82 1.72 2.79
N GLY A 167 10.57 2.11 3.81
CA GLY A 167 11.28 1.18 4.70
C GLY A 167 10.33 0.29 5.50
N HIS A 168 9.21 0.85 5.92
CA HIS A 168 8.18 0.17 6.71
C HIS A 168 7.24 -0.67 5.83
N GLU A 169 6.88 -0.15 4.65
CA GLU A 169 5.87 -0.72 3.75
C GLU A 169 6.45 -1.57 2.62
N LYS A 170 7.61 -2.19 2.80
CA LYS A 170 8.30 -3.02 1.78
C LYS A 170 7.41 -4.11 1.18
N ILE A 171 6.56 -4.74 2.00
CA ILE A 171 5.67 -5.81 1.55
C ILE A 171 4.62 -5.25 0.58
N ALA A 172 4.02 -4.11 0.93
CA ALA A 172 3.02 -3.45 0.10
C ALA A 172 3.59 -3.06 -1.27
N ILE A 173 4.77 -2.43 -1.28
CA ILE A 173 5.47 -2.02 -2.50
C ILE A 173 5.82 -3.24 -3.36
N HIS A 174 6.32 -4.32 -2.76
CA HIS A 174 6.63 -5.54 -3.51
C HIS A 174 5.40 -6.20 -4.13
N GLU A 175 4.26 -6.17 -3.43
CA GLU A 175 2.99 -6.67 -3.98
C GLU A 175 2.49 -5.79 -5.14
N ALA A 176 2.58 -4.47 -5.02
CA ALA A 176 2.23 -3.54 -6.09
C ALA A 176 3.09 -3.76 -7.34
N GLN A 177 4.41 -3.91 -7.17
CA GLN A 177 5.34 -4.20 -8.26
C GLN A 177 4.99 -5.51 -8.98
N LYS A 178 4.65 -6.57 -8.25
CA LYS A 178 4.22 -7.85 -8.84
C LYS A 178 2.98 -7.73 -9.72
N LEU A 179 2.10 -6.82 -9.37
CA LEU A 179 0.83 -6.58 -10.07
C LEU A 179 0.93 -5.48 -11.13
N GLY A 180 2.10 -4.81 -11.24
CA GLY A 180 2.29 -3.71 -12.17
C GLY A 180 1.57 -2.41 -11.76
N ILE A 181 1.19 -2.28 -10.48
CA ILE A 181 0.52 -1.08 -9.96
C ILE A 181 1.57 -0.01 -9.71
N PRO A 182 1.46 1.19 -10.31
CA PRO A 182 2.39 2.28 -10.07
C PRO A 182 2.35 2.74 -8.62
N VAL A 183 3.54 3.00 -8.06
CA VAL A 183 3.73 3.41 -6.68
C VAL A 183 4.24 4.84 -6.64
N VAL A 184 3.52 5.70 -5.93
CA VAL A 184 3.95 7.04 -5.52
C VAL A 184 4.37 6.96 -4.05
N ALA A 185 5.61 7.28 -3.72
CA ALA A 185 6.05 7.12 -2.34
C ALA A 185 6.90 8.28 -1.83
N VAL A 186 6.69 8.61 -0.55
CA VAL A 186 7.58 9.47 0.22
C VAL A 186 8.79 8.64 0.65
N VAL A 187 9.99 9.10 0.27
CA VAL A 187 11.25 8.39 0.50
C VAL A 187 12.20 9.26 1.30
N ASP A 188 12.55 8.82 2.48
CA ASP A 188 13.56 9.47 3.30
C ASP A 188 14.98 8.99 2.95
N THR A 189 15.99 9.62 3.51
CA THR A 189 17.41 9.40 3.23
C THR A 189 17.92 7.99 3.59
N ASN A 190 17.21 7.24 4.45
CA ASN A 190 17.54 5.87 4.88
C ASN A 190 16.94 4.80 3.96
N CYS A 191 16.04 5.17 3.05
CA CYS A 191 15.28 4.24 2.21
C CYS A 191 15.85 4.13 0.79
N SER A 192 15.53 3.04 0.07
CA SER A 192 15.87 2.89 -1.34
C SER A 192 14.73 3.40 -2.22
N PRO A 193 15.00 4.25 -3.21
CA PRO A 193 14.01 4.71 -4.17
C PRO A 193 13.68 3.67 -5.27
N GLU A 194 14.26 2.47 -5.21
CA GLU A 194 14.08 1.45 -6.24
C GLU A 194 12.68 0.86 -6.25
N GLY A 195 12.15 0.66 -7.44
CA GLY A 195 10.83 0.07 -7.63
C GLY A 195 9.66 1.01 -7.34
N ILE A 196 9.92 2.31 -7.20
CA ILE A 196 8.94 3.36 -7.02
C ILE A 196 8.82 4.13 -8.33
N SER A 197 7.60 4.31 -8.82
CA SER A 197 7.35 5.01 -10.08
C SER A 197 7.55 6.52 -9.93
N TYR A 198 7.04 7.09 -8.83
CA TYR A 198 7.17 8.51 -8.50
C TYR A 198 7.74 8.66 -7.09
N VAL A 199 9.00 9.08 -7.01
CA VAL A 199 9.73 9.27 -5.75
C VAL A 199 9.54 10.71 -5.27
N ILE A 200 9.06 10.88 -4.05
CA ILE A 200 8.96 12.17 -3.36
C ILE A 200 10.00 12.17 -2.23
N PRO A 201 11.17 12.79 -2.43
CA PRO A 201 12.17 12.88 -1.37
C PRO A 201 11.67 13.76 -0.24
N GLY A 202 11.63 13.23 0.98
CA GLY A 202 11.12 14.00 2.11
C GLY A 202 11.08 13.21 3.41
N ASN A 203 10.82 13.94 4.49
CA ASN A 203 10.73 13.40 5.84
C ASN A 203 9.47 12.54 6.02
N ASP A 204 9.65 11.30 6.46
CA ASP A 204 8.58 10.34 6.72
C ASP A 204 8.26 10.16 8.23
N ASP A 205 8.98 10.87 9.12
CA ASP A 205 8.79 10.80 10.58
C ASP A 205 7.91 11.92 11.13
N ALA A 206 8.04 13.14 10.60
CA ALA A 206 7.36 14.30 11.10
C ALA A 206 5.87 14.31 10.74
N MET A 207 4.97 14.29 11.74
CA MET A 207 3.52 14.32 11.52
C MET A 207 3.07 15.47 10.63
N ARG A 208 3.67 16.68 10.77
CA ARG A 208 3.34 17.85 9.96
C ARG A 208 3.70 17.66 8.48
N ALA A 209 4.87 17.02 8.21
CA ALA A 209 5.29 16.71 6.85
C ALA A 209 4.37 15.66 6.22
N ILE A 210 4.03 14.60 6.96
CA ILE A 210 3.12 13.55 6.51
C ILE A 210 1.72 14.12 6.22
N GLN A 211 1.19 14.96 7.10
CA GLN A 211 -0.10 15.61 6.90
C GLN A 211 -0.08 16.50 5.66
N LEU A 212 1.01 17.24 5.43
CA LEU A 212 1.16 18.10 4.25
C LEU A 212 1.11 17.27 2.95
N TYR A 213 1.84 16.15 2.90
CA TYR A 213 1.81 15.26 1.72
C TYR A 213 0.43 14.65 1.51
N ALA A 214 -0.15 14.07 2.57
CA ALA A 214 -1.44 13.42 2.49
C ALA A 214 -2.56 14.38 2.07
N ALA A 215 -2.57 15.61 2.65
CA ALA A 215 -3.54 16.63 2.29
C ALA A 215 -3.41 17.07 0.83
N GLY A 216 -2.20 17.32 0.36
CA GLY A 216 -2.02 17.74 -1.02
C GLY A 216 -2.30 16.65 -2.05
N ILE A 217 -2.04 15.38 -1.73
CA ILE A 217 -2.46 14.25 -2.59
C ILE A 217 -3.99 14.09 -2.57
N ALA A 218 -4.63 14.25 -1.40
CA ALA A 218 -6.09 14.22 -1.32
C ALA A 218 -6.74 15.38 -2.10
N ASP A 219 -6.12 16.57 -2.10
CA ASP A 219 -6.57 17.70 -2.91
C ASP A 219 -6.44 17.38 -4.42
N ALA A 220 -5.33 16.75 -4.86
CA ALA A 220 -5.16 16.30 -6.24
C ALA A 220 -6.23 15.28 -6.65
N VAL A 221 -6.63 14.37 -5.74
CA VAL A 221 -7.74 13.42 -5.96
C VAL A 221 -9.07 14.15 -6.12
N ILE A 222 -9.36 15.13 -5.27
CA ILE A 222 -10.60 15.92 -5.33
C ILE A 222 -10.66 16.74 -6.63
N GLU A 223 -9.54 17.37 -7.03
CA GLU A 223 -9.44 18.08 -8.32
C GLU A 223 -9.67 17.13 -9.50
N GLY A 224 -9.07 15.92 -9.50
CA GLY A 224 -9.28 14.91 -10.54
C GLY A 224 -10.75 14.52 -10.68
N ARG A 225 -11.45 14.32 -9.55
CA ARG A 225 -12.89 14.02 -9.56
C ARG A 225 -13.74 15.17 -10.08
N SER A 226 -13.43 16.41 -9.74
CA SER A 226 -14.18 17.57 -10.21
C SER A 226 -14.06 17.71 -11.73
N THR A 227 -12.92 17.42 -12.31
CA THR A 227 -12.68 17.44 -13.76
C THR A 227 -13.57 16.43 -14.50
N VAL A 228 -13.82 15.25 -13.92
CA VAL A 228 -14.75 14.25 -14.51
C VAL A 228 -16.18 14.78 -14.53
N LEU A 229 -16.60 15.45 -13.46
CA LEU A 229 -17.97 16.01 -13.36
C LEU A 229 -18.20 17.18 -14.29
N GLU A 230 -17.14 17.91 -14.66
CA GLU A 230 -17.19 19.05 -15.59
C GLU A 230 -17.09 18.64 -17.05
N MET A 231 -16.69 17.41 -17.36
CA MET A 231 -16.82 16.90 -18.72
C MET A 231 -18.32 16.76 -19.02
N PRO A 232 -18.89 17.58 -19.90
CA PRO A 232 -20.27 17.39 -20.31
C PRO A 232 -20.34 15.97 -20.88
N VAL A 233 -21.17 15.13 -20.28
CA VAL A 233 -21.64 13.91 -20.97
C VAL A 233 -22.18 14.44 -22.27
N GLY A 234 -21.42 14.24 -23.35
CA GLY A 234 -21.80 14.74 -24.66
C GLY A 234 -23.19 14.21 -24.96
N GLU A 235 -24.17 15.06 -24.79
CA GLU A 235 -25.44 14.93 -25.44
C GLU A 235 -25.18 15.12 -26.96
N ASP A 236 -24.46 14.17 -27.54
CA ASP A 236 -24.54 13.93 -28.99
C ASP A 236 -25.89 13.26 -29.34
N GLU A 237 -26.96 13.76 -28.77
CA GLU A 237 -28.24 13.72 -29.41
C GLU A 237 -28.24 14.82 -30.48
N PHE A 238 -27.53 14.56 -31.56
CA PHE A 238 -27.82 15.23 -32.82
C PHE A 238 -29.28 14.89 -33.18
N VAL A 239 -30.19 15.71 -32.73
CA VAL A 239 -31.59 15.67 -33.17
C VAL A 239 -31.58 16.23 -34.59
N GLU A 240 -31.58 15.33 -35.61
CA GLU A 240 -31.87 15.73 -36.98
C GLU A 240 -33.26 16.32 -36.98
N LEU A 241 -33.35 17.61 -37.20
CA LEU A 241 -34.61 18.31 -37.49
C LEU A 241 -34.94 18.14 -38.96
N ASP A 242 -36.18 17.79 -39.24
CA ASP A 242 -36.71 17.81 -40.60
C ASP A 242 -36.80 19.27 -41.09
N GLU A 243 -37.00 19.49 -42.37
CA GLU A 243 -37.11 20.82 -43.01
C GLU A 243 -38.22 21.71 -42.40
N GLU A 244 -39.08 21.17 -41.54
CA GLU A 244 -40.13 21.89 -40.80
C GLU A 244 -39.77 22.16 -39.32
N GLY A 245 -38.51 21.85 -38.87
CA GLY A 245 -38.05 22.15 -37.52
C GLY A 245 -38.61 21.24 -36.42
N LYS A 246 -39.11 20.04 -36.75
CA LYS A 246 -39.63 19.07 -35.79
C LYS A 246 -38.63 17.93 -35.57
N PRO A 247 -38.45 17.44 -34.33
CA PRO A 247 -37.55 16.33 -34.05
C PRO A 247 -38.07 15.05 -34.71
N ARG A 248 -37.25 14.43 -35.54
CA ARG A 248 -37.55 13.16 -36.23
C ARG A 248 -37.56 12.02 -35.24
N SER A 249 -38.73 11.53 -34.83
CA SER A 249 -38.85 10.36 -33.97
C SER A 249 -38.41 9.11 -34.75
N ARG A 250 -37.32 8.48 -34.32
CA ARG A 250 -36.86 7.17 -34.80
C ARG A 250 -37.82 6.07 -34.34
N THR A 251 -38.97 5.95 -34.99
CA THR A 251 -39.79 4.74 -34.92
C THR A 251 -39.32 3.79 -36.00
N GLY A 252 -38.72 2.67 -35.59
CA GLY A 252 -38.71 1.45 -36.38
C GLY A 252 -37.60 1.29 -37.41
N ALA A 253 -36.38 1.16 -37.02
CA ALA A 253 -35.38 0.43 -37.84
C ALA A 253 -35.28 -1.01 -37.29
N PRO A 254 -35.52 -2.06 -38.12
CA PRO A 254 -35.36 -3.44 -37.66
C PRO A 254 -33.88 -3.72 -37.41
N LYS A 255 -33.56 -4.26 -36.25
CA LYS A 255 -32.21 -4.73 -35.91
C LYS A 255 -31.74 -5.71 -37.00
N PRO A 256 -30.53 -5.54 -37.58
CA PRO A 256 -29.99 -6.53 -38.49
C PRO A 256 -29.79 -7.83 -37.76
N SER A 257 -30.53 -8.85 -38.14
CA SER A 257 -30.36 -10.22 -37.65
C SER A 257 -28.95 -10.70 -38.05
N ARG A 258 -28.13 -10.91 -37.07
CA ARG A 258 -26.80 -11.50 -37.21
C ARG A 258 -26.97 -12.94 -37.70
N LYS A 259 -26.86 -13.13 -39.04
CA LYS A 259 -26.81 -14.45 -39.65
C LYS A 259 -25.55 -15.16 -39.15
N THR A 260 -25.76 -16.15 -38.27
CA THR A 260 -24.76 -17.14 -37.95
C THR A 260 -24.45 -17.95 -39.22
N PRO A 261 -23.18 -18.10 -39.62
CA PRO A 261 -22.83 -18.95 -40.73
C PRO A 261 -23.13 -20.39 -40.39
N ALA A 262 -23.91 -21.06 -41.24
CA ALA A 262 -24.21 -22.47 -41.13
C ALA A 262 -22.96 -23.32 -41.12
N ARG A 263 -22.74 -24.07 -40.06
CA ARG A 263 -21.68 -25.05 -39.88
C ARG A 263 -21.95 -26.23 -40.83
N LYS A 264 -21.20 -26.31 -41.94
CA LYS A 264 -21.17 -27.49 -42.80
C LYS A 264 -20.76 -28.70 -41.99
N LYS A 265 -21.64 -29.71 -41.93
CA LYS A 265 -21.32 -31.06 -41.45
C LYS A 265 -20.36 -31.69 -42.45
N THR A 266 -19.10 -31.87 -42.12
CA THR A 266 -18.19 -32.77 -42.80
C THR A 266 -18.19 -34.10 -42.02
N ALA A 267 -18.21 -35.17 -42.83
CA ALA A 267 -18.37 -36.53 -42.44
C ALA A 267 -17.25 -37.03 -41.50
N ALA A 268 -17.66 -37.93 -40.60
CA ALA A 268 -16.81 -38.62 -39.67
C ALA A 268 -15.71 -39.46 -40.37
N SER A 269 -14.48 -39.22 -39.97
CA SER A 269 -13.38 -40.18 -40.18
C SER A 269 -13.02 -40.86 -38.85
N PRO A 270 -12.59 -42.11 -38.87
CA PRO A 270 -12.54 -42.96 -37.68
C PRO A 270 -11.44 -42.58 -36.69
N ARG A 271 -11.83 -42.62 -35.44
CA ARG A 271 -11.05 -42.38 -34.23
C ARG A 271 -9.87 -43.32 -34.14
N ARG A 272 -8.63 -42.85 -34.36
CA ARG A 272 -7.41 -43.50 -33.94
C ARG A 272 -7.24 -43.24 -32.42
N LYS A 273 -7.06 -44.32 -31.68
CA LYS A 273 -6.69 -44.27 -30.24
C LYS A 273 -5.30 -43.63 -30.11
N PRO A 274 -5.09 -42.70 -29.17
CA PRO A 274 -3.73 -42.34 -28.81
C PRO A 274 -3.09 -43.49 -28.03
N ALA A 275 -1.89 -43.88 -28.43
CA ALA A 275 -1.03 -44.79 -27.69
C ALA A 275 -0.46 -44.08 -26.47
N ASP A 276 -0.24 -44.88 -25.44
CA ASP A 276 0.34 -44.53 -24.16
C ASP A 276 1.68 -43.82 -24.29
N ASP A 277 1.76 -42.53 -23.94
CA ASP A 277 2.99 -41.79 -23.66
C ASP A 277 2.99 -41.22 -22.22
N THR A 278 2.23 -41.83 -21.31
CA THR A 278 2.20 -41.43 -19.87
C THR A 278 3.15 -42.26 -19.01
N ALA A 279 3.84 -43.30 -19.57
CA ALA A 279 4.73 -44.13 -18.76
C ALA A 279 6.15 -43.57 -18.53
N ALA A 280 6.57 -42.53 -19.28
CA ALA A 280 7.89 -41.92 -19.11
C ALA A 280 7.94 -40.67 -18.24
N ALA A 281 6.78 -40.08 -17.93
CA ALA A 281 6.69 -38.93 -17.04
C ALA A 281 6.47 -39.32 -15.55
N ASP A 282 5.82 -40.46 -15.30
CA ASP A 282 5.59 -40.95 -13.93
C ASP A 282 6.86 -41.57 -13.31
N GLN A 283 7.75 -42.20 -14.11
CA GLN A 283 9.01 -42.75 -13.58
C GLN A 283 10.03 -41.68 -13.15
N ARG A 284 9.90 -40.43 -13.63
CA ARG A 284 10.75 -39.30 -13.18
C ARG A 284 10.20 -38.54 -11.98
N ALA A 285 8.92 -38.74 -11.65
CA ALA A 285 8.31 -38.17 -10.48
C ALA A 285 8.44 -39.07 -9.23
N GLU A 286 8.58 -40.37 -9.43
CA GLU A 286 8.78 -41.33 -8.33
C GLU A 286 10.22 -41.38 -7.80
N GLU A 287 11.21 -41.00 -8.62
CA GLU A 287 12.63 -40.99 -8.22
C GLU A 287 13.02 -39.73 -7.39
N LEU A 288 12.09 -38.79 -7.17
CA LEU A 288 12.28 -37.57 -6.37
C LEU A 288 11.49 -37.59 -5.03
N VAL A 289 10.84 -38.67 -4.67
CA VAL A 289 10.00 -38.77 -3.45
C VAL A 289 10.51 -39.84 -2.47
N GLU A 290 11.67 -40.42 -2.65
CA GLU A 290 12.33 -41.22 -1.60
C GLU A 290 13.40 -40.42 -0.87
N ALA A 291 13.03 -39.27 -0.27
CA ALA A 291 13.73 -38.70 0.86
C ALA A 291 12.81 -38.90 2.10
N ASP A 292 13.22 -39.79 2.98
CA ASP A 292 12.52 -40.17 4.19
C ASP A 292 12.17 -38.92 5.02
N PRO A 293 10.88 -38.62 5.27
CA PRO A 293 10.50 -37.44 6.05
C PRO A 293 10.93 -37.53 7.54
N GLU A 294 11.31 -38.69 8.04
CA GLU A 294 11.81 -38.87 9.41
C GLU A 294 13.30 -38.46 9.54
N GLU A 295 14.13 -38.68 8.52
CA GLU A 295 15.54 -38.29 8.54
C GLU A 295 15.74 -36.78 8.58
N SER A 296 14.82 -36.00 7.98
CA SER A 296 14.84 -34.54 8.03
C SER A 296 14.46 -33.97 9.40
N ALA A 297 13.60 -34.65 10.16
CA ALA A 297 13.16 -34.24 11.49
C ALA A 297 14.23 -34.51 12.55
N GLU A 298 14.93 -35.66 12.47
CA GLU A 298 16.04 -35.99 13.38
C GLU A 298 17.25 -35.07 13.12
N ALA A 299 17.59 -34.79 11.88
CA ALA A 299 18.67 -33.86 11.54
C ALA A 299 18.37 -32.43 12.02
N PHE A 300 17.10 -31.99 11.97
CA PHE A 300 16.65 -30.70 12.49
C PHE A 300 16.72 -30.66 14.03
N MET A 301 16.33 -31.73 14.70
CA MET A 301 16.40 -31.83 16.17
C MET A 301 17.83 -31.92 16.68
N ALA A 302 18.72 -32.66 16.01
CA ALA A 302 20.14 -32.73 16.34
C ALA A 302 20.86 -31.37 16.19
N ARG A 303 20.53 -30.58 15.15
CA ARG A 303 21.02 -29.19 15.00
C ARG A 303 20.55 -28.27 16.11
N ARG A 304 19.31 -28.42 16.54
CA ARG A 304 18.73 -27.62 17.62
C ARG A 304 19.33 -27.96 18.99
N GLU A 305 19.68 -29.22 19.21
CA GLU A 305 20.34 -29.67 20.42
C GLU A 305 21.84 -29.28 20.49
N ALA A 306 22.53 -29.31 19.34
CA ALA A 306 23.89 -28.82 19.20
C ALA A 306 23.98 -27.28 19.42
N ALA A 307 22.96 -26.53 18.97
CA ALA A 307 22.86 -25.09 19.19
C ALA A 307 22.62 -24.74 20.70
N ARG A 308 21.93 -25.62 21.41
CA ARG A 308 21.69 -25.45 22.86
C ARG A 308 22.91 -25.80 23.73
N LYS A 309 23.87 -26.62 23.26
CA LYS A 309 25.08 -27.04 23.98
C LYS A 309 26.29 -26.15 23.74
N LYS A 310 26.16 -25.08 22.91
CA LYS A 310 27.24 -24.09 22.76
C LYS A 310 27.32 -23.24 24.02
N PRO A 311 28.45 -23.28 24.81
CA PRO A 311 28.57 -22.44 25.97
C PRO A 311 28.58 -20.97 25.58
N ALA A 312 27.90 -20.14 26.37
CA ALA A 312 27.93 -18.69 26.22
C ALA A 312 29.39 -18.23 26.23
N ALA A 313 29.82 -17.57 25.16
CA ALA A 313 31.14 -16.99 25.06
C ALA A 313 31.36 -16.04 26.25
N ALA A 314 32.54 -16.22 26.89
CA ALA A 314 32.98 -15.52 28.05
C ALA A 314 32.76 -14.01 27.99
N ALA A 315 32.24 -13.46 29.07
CA ALA A 315 32.12 -12.03 29.30
C ALA A 315 33.50 -11.36 29.17
N ALA A 316 33.55 -10.27 28.41
CA ALA A 316 34.72 -9.38 28.34
C ALA A 316 35.02 -8.80 29.70
N PRO A 317 36.33 -8.59 30.06
CA PRO A 317 36.72 -8.12 31.38
C PRO A 317 36.23 -6.68 31.63
N ALA A 318 35.75 -6.47 32.83
CA ALA A 318 35.35 -5.16 33.35
C ALA A 318 36.50 -4.16 33.27
N VAL A 319 36.27 -3.05 32.59
CA VAL A 319 37.16 -1.88 32.61
C VAL A 319 37.03 -1.23 34.00
N ALA A 320 38.16 -1.14 34.71
CA ALA A 320 38.25 -0.54 36.03
C ALA A 320 37.78 0.93 35.99
N ALA A 321 36.94 1.29 36.95
CA ALA A 321 36.50 2.64 37.20
C ALA A 321 37.67 3.53 37.64
N ALA A 322 37.90 4.62 36.94
CA ALA A 322 38.77 5.69 37.36
C ALA A 322 38.15 6.47 38.55
N PRO A 323 38.93 6.98 39.49
CA PRO A 323 38.40 7.64 40.68
C PRO A 323 37.77 8.98 40.35
N VAL A 324 36.61 9.23 40.92
CA VAL A 324 35.89 10.49 40.89
C VAL A 324 36.69 11.54 41.65
N VAL A 325 37.17 12.56 40.98
CA VAL A 325 37.71 13.77 41.57
C VAL A 325 36.55 14.64 42.03
N GLU A 326 36.42 14.78 43.34
CA GLU A 326 35.48 15.63 44.06
C GLU A 326 35.87 17.10 43.81
N ALA A 327 35.08 17.81 43.00
CA ALA A 327 35.25 19.24 42.79
C ALA A 327 34.59 20.01 43.97
N ALA A 328 35.41 20.69 44.73
CA ALA A 328 35.01 21.57 45.83
C ALA A 328 34.07 22.70 45.36
N ALA A 329 33.06 22.95 46.18
CA ALA A 329 32.11 24.05 46.03
C ALA A 329 32.80 25.43 46.21
N PRO A 330 32.46 26.47 45.44
CA PRO A 330 32.91 27.82 45.75
C PRO A 330 32.09 28.43 46.88
N THR A 331 32.76 28.96 47.86
CA THR A 331 32.23 29.78 48.96
C THR A 331 31.68 31.11 48.46
N PRO A 332 30.63 31.65 49.09
CA PRO A 332 30.12 32.98 48.76
C PRO A 332 31.00 34.07 49.37
N THR A 333 31.44 35.01 48.56
CA THR A 333 32.02 36.29 49.04
C THR A 333 30.90 37.28 49.31
N GLU A 334 30.71 37.58 50.61
CA GLU A 334 30.02 38.78 51.10
C GLU A 334 30.93 40.00 50.86
N GLY A 335 30.28 41.15 50.55
CA GLY A 335 30.70 42.43 51.12
C GLY A 335 31.21 43.50 50.18
N ALA A 336 30.48 44.55 50.24
CA ALA A 336 30.70 45.98 50.04
C ALA A 336 30.36 46.57 48.68
#